data_bb5f88a779fd805d910f9929dd80ad53
#
_entry.id   bb5f88a779fd805d910f9929dd80ad53
#
_cell.length_a   1.000
_cell.length_b   1.000
_cell.length_c   1.000
_cell.angle_alpha   90.00
_cell.angle_beta   90.00
_cell.angle_gamma   90.00
#
_symmetry.space_group_name_H-M   'P 1'
#
loop_
_entity.id
_entity.type
_entity.pdbx_description
1 polymer ?
#
loop_
_entity_poly.entity_id
_entity_poly.type
_entity_poly.pdbx_seq_one_letter_code
_entity_poly.pdbx_strand_id
1 'polypeptide(L)'
;LKARLIGHITYDEISVNDDKYVSLGGPPVYSGLLLSRLGINPYVETRIGQDFEDSKVLWLSRNGLQLNKNVYSEKKTTRFRIHVDRKHKKRKMSIISVCDDIILNEYQSDICLVQPVMNEIDAKEIEKIRKSCGFLFVDPQGFLRASINGRIKYSQNVNLVQSLKHVDAIKVDEDEGRMITGSNDYMKIGTILIHMGVKEAIVTLGSSGTCLFTKDSVYRVKMPKVKFYDGIGAGDMLGASYTYSRQRMNYEEALAFSVSSAITGLSRKALDKIPSKKEIEETMKKVSKGIIKVS
;
A
#
# COMPACT_ATOMS: atom_id res chain seq x y z
N LEU A 1 9.32 17.58 3.56
CA LEU A 1 8.78 16.34 4.13
C LEU A 1 9.71 15.18 3.73
N LYS A 2 10.30 14.50 4.69
CA LYS A 2 11.12 13.30 4.50
C LYS A 2 10.21 12.07 4.59
N ALA A 3 10.21 11.24 3.55
CA ALA A 3 9.43 10.00 3.51
C ALA A 3 10.33 8.78 3.53
N ARG A 4 9.92 7.76 4.28
CA ARG A 4 10.54 6.44 4.33
C ARG A 4 9.54 5.38 3.88
N LEU A 5 9.93 4.55 2.92
CA LEU A 5 9.14 3.42 2.44
C LEU A 5 9.86 2.11 2.77
N ILE A 6 9.13 1.15 3.31
CA ILE A 6 9.67 -0.15 3.69
C ILE A 6 8.79 -1.25 3.06
N GLY A 7 9.38 -2.07 2.21
CA GLY A 7 8.74 -3.17 1.49
C GLY A 7 9.55 -3.61 0.28
N HIS A 8 9.26 -4.80 -0.27
CA HIS A 8 9.95 -5.27 -1.46
C HIS A 8 9.52 -4.56 -2.73
N ILE A 9 10.49 -4.16 -3.54
CA ILE A 9 10.29 -3.97 -4.98
C ILE A 9 10.12 -5.36 -5.59
N THR A 10 9.17 -5.51 -6.50
CA THR A 10 8.85 -6.81 -7.12
C THR A 10 8.95 -6.76 -8.64
N TYR A 11 9.13 -7.93 -9.24
CA TYR A 11 8.79 -8.18 -10.64
C TYR A 11 7.47 -8.94 -10.71
N ASP A 12 6.47 -8.37 -11.36
CA ASP A 12 5.15 -8.98 -11.46
C ASP A 12 4.90 -9.45 -12.89
N GLU A 13 4.66 -10.78 -13.05
CA GLU A 13 4.13 -11.36 -14.28
C GLU A 13 2.61 -11.19 -14.27
N ILE A 14 2.11 -10.27 -15.08
CA ILE A 14 0.71 -9.86 -15.05
C ILE A 14 0.00 -10.38 -16.29
N SER A 15 -1.17 -10.99 -16.10
CA SER A 15 -2.11 -11.31 -17.17
C SER A 15 -3.48 -10.68 -16.87
N VAL A 16 -3.97 -9.89 -17.83
CA VAL A 16 -5.29 -9.24 -17.78
C VAL A 16 -6.07 -9.72 -18.99
N ASN A 17 -6.94 -10.70 -18.82
CA ASN A 17 -7.50 -11.51 -19.91
C ASN A 17 -6.36 -12.08 -20.78
N ASP A 18 -6.29 -11.70 -22.09
CA ASP A 18 -5.28 -12.19 -23.04
C ASP A 18 -4.00 -11.33 -23.06
N ASP A 19 -4.01 -10.15 -22.41
CA ASP A 19 -2.84 -9.27 -22.35
C ASP A 19 -1.86 -9.74 -21.25
N LYS A 20 -0.62 -10.04 -21.62
CA LYS A 20 0.43 -10.53 -20.72
C LYS A 20 1.65 -9.62 -20.78
N TYR A 21 2.18 -9.26 -19.63
CA TYR A 21 3.37 -8.42 -19.52
C TYR A 21 4.08 -8.62 -18.18
N VAL A 22 5.34 -8.18 -18.13
CA VAL A 22 6.11 -8.07 -16.88
C VAL A 22 6.24 -6.60 -16.52
N SER A 23 6.07 -6.27 -15.26
CA SER A 23 6.19 -4.91 -14.73
C SER A 23 6.96 -4.89 -13.44
N LEU A 24 7.65 -3.79 -13.17
CA LEU A 24 8.03 -3.46 -11.80
C LEU A 24 6.76 -3.29 -10.96
N GLY A 25 6.81 -3.77 -9.74
CA GLY A 25 5.71 -3.74 -8.79
C GLY A 25 6.19 -3.61 -7.36
N GLY A 26 5.28 -3.92 -6.44
CA GLY A 26 5.47 -3.76 -5.01
C GLY A 26 5.18 -2.35 -4.54
N PRO A 27 4.83 -2.20 -3.26
CA PRO A 27 4.46 -0.91 -2.70
C PRO A 27 5.52 0.19 -2.88
N PRO A 28 6.84 -0.07 -2.74
CA PRO A 28 7.84 0.97 -2.96
C PRO A 28 7.81 1.58 -4.36
N VAL A 29 7.42 0.82 -5.38
CA VAL A 29 7.31 1.35 -6.75
C VAL A 29 6.07 2.23 -6.88
N TYR A 30 4.89 1.74 -6.52
CA TYR A 30 3.65 2.51 -6.65
C TYR A 30 3.59 3.70 -5.69
N SER A 31 3.86 3.47 -4.40
CA SER A 31 3.90 4.50 -3.37
C SER A 31 5.03 5.50 -3.62
N GLY A 32 6.21 5.00 -3.97
CA GLY A 32 7.40 5.83 -4.16
C GLY A 32 7.29 6.75 -5.37
N LEU A 33 6.89 6.22 -6.53
CA LEU A 33 6.69 7.03 -7.73
C LEU A 33 5.54 8.04 -7.55
N LEU A 34 4.48 7.67 -6.83
CA LEU A 34 3.43 8.61 -6.50
C LEU A 34 3.93 9.74 -5.62
N LEU A 35 4.65 9.44 -4.54
CA LEU A 35 5.25 10.47 -3.67
C LEU A 35 6.21 11.37 -4.43
N SER A 36 7.01 10.80 -5.35
CA SER A 36 7.89 11.57 -6.22
C SER A 36 7.10 12.56 -7.09
N ARG A 37 5.98 12.13 -7.69
CA ARG A 37 5.08 13.02 -8.45
C ARG A 37 4.38 14.08 -7.59
N LEU A 38 4.30 13.85 -6.28
CA LEU A 38 3.81 14.81 -5.29
C LEU A 38 4.93 15.71 -4.73
N GLY A 39 6.16 15.61 -5.25
CA GLY A 39 7.30 16.43 -4.88
C GLY A 39 8.09 15.93 -3.68
N ILE A 40 8.00 14.63 -3.36
CA ILE A 40 8.75 14.00 -2.28
C ILE A 40 9.61 12.88 -2.85
N ASN A 41 10.93 12.94 -2.63
CA ASN A 41 11.84 11.86 -2.98
C ASN A 41 12.00 10.91 -1.77
N PRO A 42 11.29 9.75 -1.75
CA PRO A 42 11.32 8.88 -0.59
C PRO A 42 12.63 8.09 -0.50
N TYR A 43 13.09 7.88 0.73
CA TYR A 43 14.08 6.88 1.05
C TYR A 43 13.40 5.51 1.12
N VAL A 44 13.90 4.55 0.33
CA VAL A 44 13.28 3.24 0.13
C VAL A 44 14.17 2.15 0.72
N GLU A 45 13.66 1.45 1.73
CA GLU A 45 14.27 0.24 2.26
C GLU A 45 13.60 -0.98 1.65
N THR A 46 14.37 -1.68 0.85
CA THR A 46 13.93 -2.82 0.06
C THR A 46 15.08 -3.81 -0.13
N ARG A 47 14.76 -4.97 -0.68
CA ARG A 47 15.73 -5.94 -1.18
C ARG A 47 15.36 -6.32 -2.61
N ILE A 48 16.38 -6.39 -3.47
CA ILE A 48 16.30 -6.86 -4.85
C ILE A 48 17.35 -7.93 -5.08
N GLY A 49 17.06 -8.88 -5.94
CA GLY A 49 17.94 -10.01 -6.22
C GLY A 49 18.96 -9.72 -7.32
N GLN A 50 19.85 -10.69 -7.57
CA GLN A 50 20.84 -10.64 -8.64
C GLN A 50 20.23 -10.58 -10.05
N ASP A 51 18.95 -10.96 -10.19
CA ASP A 51 18.18 -10.89 -11.43
C ASP A 51 17.58 -9.51 -11.71
N PHE A 52 17.86 -8.51 -10.83
CA PHE A 52 17.34 -7.15 -11.00
C PHE A 52 18.30 -6.31 -11.83
N GLU A 53 17.82 -5.80 -12.95
CA GLU A 53 18.63 -5.04 -13.90
C GLU A 53 19.07 -3.68 -13.33
N ASP A 54 20.36 -3.35 -13.45
CA ASP A 54 20.91 -2.04 -13.03
C ASP A 54 20.23 -0.87 -13.75
N SER A 55 19.79 -1.07 -14.99
CA SER A 55 19.00 -0.10 -15.74
C SER A 55 17.72 0.31 -15.02
N LYS A 56 17.08 -0.63 -14.29
CA LYS A 56 15.88 -0.39 -13.49
C LYS A 56 16.19 0.35 -12.20
N VAL A 57 17.33 0.05 -11.56
CA VAL A 57 17.83 0.78 -10.39
C VAL A 57 18.06 2.24 -10.75
N LEU A 58 18.76 2.50 -11.86
CA LEU A 58 18.99 3.84 -12.38
C LEU A 58 17.69 4.56 -12.73
N TRP A 59 16.75 3.84 -13.33
CA TRP A 59 15.44 4.40 -13.66
C TRP A 59 14.66 4.81 -12.42
N LEU A 60 14.61 3.97 -11.38
CA LEU A 60 13.95 4.28 -10.11
C LEU A 60 14.59 5.51 -9.45
N SER A 61 15.92 5.59 -9.41
CA SER A 61 16.67 6.74 -8.88
C SER A 61 16.35 8.03 -9.64
N ARG A 62 16.35 7.98 -10.97
CA ARG A 62 15.99 9.15 -11.82
C ARG A 62 14.53 9.59 -11.64
N ASN A 63 13.67 8.68 -11.18
CA ASN A 63 12.28 8.98 -10.82
C ASN A 63 12.09 9.30 -9.33
N GLY A 64 13.17 9.64 -8.61
CA GLY A 64 13.15 10.20 -7.27
C GLY A 64 13.19 9.20 -6.12
N LEU A 65 13.31 7.89 -6.38
CA LEU A 65 13.43 6.88 -5.32
C LEU A 65 14.89 6.73 -4.86
N GLN A 66 15.15 6.97 -3.58
CA GLN A 66 16.48 6.82 -2.99
C GLN A 66 16.58 5.44 -2.34
N LEU A 67 17.18 4.46 -3.04
CA LEU A 67 17.30 3.10 -2.52
C LEU A 67 18.36 3.03 -1.41
N ASN A 68 18.11 2.17 -0.42
CA ASN A 68 19.04 1.90 0.68
C ASN A 68 20.36 1.26 0.19
N LYS A 69 21.43 1.39 0.98
CA LYS A 69 22.76 0.86 0.63
C LYS A 69 22.79 -0.67 0.54
N ASN A 70 22.03 -1.36 1.39
CA ASN A 70 21.96 -2.83 1.47
C ASN A 70 20.84 -3.40 0.60
N VAL A 71 20.65 -2.87 -0.60
CA VAL A 71 19.51 -3.23 -1.47
C VAL A 71 19.69 -4.61 -2.11
N TYR A 72 20.92 -5.02 -2.44
CA TYR A 72 21.18 -6.27 -3.17
C TYR A 72 21.17 -7.50 -2.27
N SER A 73 20.62 -8.59 -2.78
CA SER A 73 20.52 -9.93 -2.19
C SER A 73 21.08 -10.96 -3.14
N GLU A 74 21.58 -12.07 -2.62
CA GLU A 74 22.02 -13.23 -3.42
C GLU A 74 20.83 -14.05 -3.96
N LYS A 75 19.65 -13.93 -3.37
CA LYS A 75 18.43 -14.54 -3.87
C LYS A 75 17.89 -13.81 -5.12
N LYS A 76 16.85 -14.37 -5.72
CA LYS A 76 16.09 -13.68 -6.77
C LYS A 76 15.17 -12.61 -6.17
N THR A 77 14.91 -11.59 -6.95
CA THR A 77 13.91 -10.56 -6.64
C THR A 77 12.55 -11.19 -6.36
N THR A 78 11.81 -10.65 -5.40
CA THR A 78 10.44 -11.09 -5.13
C THR A 78 9.60 -10.92 -6.39
N ARG A 79 8.92 -12.02 -6.79
CA ARG A 79 8.17 -12.07 -8.04
C ARG A 79 6.82 -12.73 -7.83
N PHE A 80 5.78 -12.06 -8.28
CA PHE A 80 4.44 -12.60 -8.30
C PHE A 80 3.99 -12.94 -9.72
N ARG A 81 3.09 -13.93 -9.84
CA ARG A 81 2.26 -14.13 -11.02
C ARG A 81 0.86 -13.72 -10.67
N ILE A 82 0.33 -12.73 -11.39
CA ILE A 82 -0.95 -12.09 -11.12
C ILE A 82 -1.86 -12.27 -12.32
N HIS A 83 -3.01 -12.90 -12.11
CA HIS A 83 -4.06 -13.02 -13.11
C HIS A 83 -5.26 -12.17 -12.71
N VAL A 84 -5.67 -11.26 -13.59
CA VAL A 84 -6.81 -10.35 -13.38
C VAL A 84 -7.95 -10.74 -14.30
N ASP A 85 -9.07 -11.12 -13.71
CA ASP A 85 -10.35 -11.27 -14.39
C ASP A 85 -11.09 -9.92 -14.35
N ARG A 86 -11.08 -9.21 -15.49
CA ARG A 86 -11.72 -7.88 -15.60
C ARG A 86 -13.23 -7.94 -15.45
N LYS A 87 -13.86 -9.01 -15.93
CA LYS A 87 -15.33 -9.18 -15.89
C LYS A 87 -15.84 -9.26 -14.46
N HIS A 88 -15.16 -10.04 -13.62
CA HIS A 88 -15.55 -10.24 -12.24
C HIS A 88 -14.75 -9.34 -11.26
N LYS A 89 -13.81 -8.52 -11.76
CA LYS A 89 -12.89 -7.70 -10.97
C LYS A 89 -12.15 -8.50 -9.90
N LYS A 90 -11.83 -9.77 -10.20
CA LYS A 90 -11.13 -10.69 -9.30
C LYS A 90 -9.66 -10.81 -9.68
N ARG A 91 -8.83 -11.01 -8.69
CA ARG A 91 -7.40 -11.23 -8.84
C ARG A 91 -7.02 -12.56 -8.20
N LYS A 92 -6.28 -13.38 -8.94
CA LYS A 92 -5.56 -14.55 -8.42
C LYS A 92 -4.06 -14.24 -8.42
N MET A 93 -3.38 -14.60 -7.35
CA MET A 93 -1.97 -14.32 -7.20
C MET A 93 -1.25 -15.56 -6.67
N SER A 94 -0.07 -15.84 -7.24
CA SER A 94 0.87 -16.84 -6.75
C SER A 94 2.27 -16.25 -6.67
N ILE A 95 3.12 -16.84 -5.83
CA ILE A 95 4.50 -16.40 -5.65
C ILE A 95 5.43 -17.27 -6.49
N ILE A 96 6.37 -16.65 -7.20
CA ILE A 96 7.41 -17.33 -8.00
C ILE A 96 8.72 -17.35 -7.22
N SER A 97 9.11 -16.24 -6.62
CA SER A 97 10.30 -16.10 -5.78
C SER A 97 10.08 -15.09 -4.67
N VAL A 98 10.81 -15.26 -3.57
CA VAL A 98 10.85 -14.31 -2.44
C VAL A 98 12.30 -13.94 -2.19
N CYS A 99 12.61 -12.66 -2.13
CA CYS A 99 13.91 -12.12 -1.80
C CYS A 99 14.22 -12.29 -0.30
N ASP A 100 15.40 -11.87 0.14
CA ASP A 100 15.76 -11.84 1.56
C ASP A 100 14.98 -10.76 2.31
N ASP A 101 14.93 -10.93 3.64
CA ASP A 101 14.34 -9.95 4.53
C ASP A 101 15.04 -8.59 4.42
N ILE A 102 14.27 -7.52 4.68
CA ILE A 102 14.76 -6.16 4.61
C ILE A 102 15.65 -5.87 5.82
N ILE A 103 16.81 -5.31 5.55
CA ILE A 103 17.71 -4.79 6.60
C ILE A 103 17.37 -3.33 6.82
N LEU A 104 16.83 -3.04 8.00
CA LEU A 104 16.48 -1.66 8.39
C LEU A 104 17.74 -0.86 8.72
N ASN A 105 17.74 0.40 8.27
CA ASN A 105 18.78 1.37 8.59
C ASN A 105 18.25 2.41 9.59
N GLU A 106 19.14 3.11 10.26
CA GLU A 106 18.78 4.29 11.02
C GLU A 106 18.42 5.43 10.07
N TYR A 107 17.16 5.82 10.05
CA TYR A 107 16.66 6.89 9.19
C TYR A 107 15.50 7.62 9.86
N GLN A 108 15.68 8.90 10.11
CA GLN A 108 14.62 9.78 10.65
C GLN A 108 13.75 10.32 9.53
N SER A 109 12.44 10.14 9.66
CA SER A 109 11.47 10.58 8.66
C SER A 109 10.26 11.28 9.28
N ASP A 110 9.65 12.19 8.52
CA ASP A 110 8.39 12.83 8.91
C ASP A 110 7.23 11.84 8.73
N ILE A 111 7.29 11.05 7.65
CA ILE A 111 6.32 9.99 7.34
C ILE A 111 7.03 8.68 7.01
N CYS A 112 6.48 7.57 7.49
CA CYS A 112 6.95 6.23 7.19
C CYS A 112 5.78 5.34 6.75
N LEU A 113 5.98 4.62 5.64
CA LEU A 113 5.05 3.63 5.14
C LEU A 113 5.69 2.25 5.24
N VAL A 114 5.11 1.38 6.05
CA VAL A 114 5.48 -0.04 6.17
C VAL A 114 4.47 -0.86 5.39
N GLN A 115 4.90 -1.34 4.24
CA GLN A 115 4.03 -2.01 3.27
C GLN A 115 4.70 -3.30 2.76
N PRO A 116 4.88 -4.32 3.61
CA PRO A 116 5.44 -5.59 3.17
C PRO A 116 4.51 -6.32 2.19
N VAL A 117 5.07 -7.23 1.39
CA VAL A 117 4.31 -8.04 0.43
C VAL A 117 4.32 -9.54 0.75
N MET A 118 5.39 -10.05 1.40
CA MET A 118 5.59 -11.46 1.72
C MET A 118 6.30 -11.68 3.06
N ASN A 119 5.99 -10.90 4.07
CA ASN A 119 6.56 -10.98 5.42
C ASN A 119 8.08 -10.77 5.47
N GLU A 120 8.58 -9.91 4.59
CA GLU A 120 10.01 -9.56 4.48
C GLU A 120 10.51 -8.61 5.57
N ILE A 121 9.68 -8.32 6.56
CA ILE A 121 9.99 -7.59 7.80
C ILE A 121 9.16 -8.17 8.92
N ASP A 122 9.74 -8.38 10.11
CA ASP A 122 8.97 -8.78 11.30
C ASP A 122 8.12 -7.60 11.79
N ALA A 123 6.85 -7.88 12.10
CA ALA A 123 5.94 -6.87 12.65
C ALA A 123 6.41 -6.27 13.99
N LYS A 124 7.29 -6.94 14.74
CA LYS A 124 7.93 -6.40 15.94
C LYS A 124 8.79 -5.17 15.64
N GLU A 125 9.32 -5.04 14.41
CA GLU A 125 10.10 -3.87 14.02
C GLU A 125 9.28 -2.57 13.93
N ILE A 126 7.93 -2.68 13.87
CA ILE A 126 7.01 -1.53 13.85
C ILE A 126 7.25 -0.61 15.05
N GLU A 127 7.45 -1.17 16.25
CA GLU A 127 7.75 -0.38 17.45
C GLU A 127 9.06 0.40 17.32
N LYS A 128 10.09 -0.23 16.74
CA LYS A 128 11.38 0.40 16.51
C LYS A 128 11.30 1.49 15.45
N ILE A 129 10.60 1.22 14.34
CA ILE A 129 10.36 2.17 13.26
C ILE A 129 9.60 3.40 13.80
N ARG A 130 8.62 3.21 14.67
CA ARG A 130 7.87 4.29 15.31
C ARG A 130 8.75 5.34 15.98
N LYS A 131 9.87 4.92 16.61
CA LYS A 131 10.79 5.83 17.33
C LYS A 131 11.53 6.80 16.40
N SER A 132 11.60 6.48 15.10
CA SER A 132 12.26 7.29 14.06
C SER A 132 11.32 7.91 13.03
N CYS A 133 10.01 8.00 13.36
CA CYS A 133 8.98 8.37 12.41
C CYS A 133 7.95 9.33 13.03
N GLY A 134 7.64 10.43 12.33
CA GLY A 134 6.60 11.38 12.75
C GLY A 134 5.18 10.81 12.60
N PHE A 135 4.86 10.25 11.43
CA PHE A 135 3.58 9.61 11.13
C PHE A 135 3.81 8.24 10.51
N LEU A 136 3.33 7.18 11.16
CA LEU A 136 3.53 5.80 10.77
C LEU A 136 2.27 5.20 10.14
N PHE A 137 2.36 4.86 8.86
CA PHE A 137 1.33 4.14 8.11
C PHE A 137 1.72 2.68 7.91
N VAL A 138 0.78 1.77 8.07
CA VAL A 138 0.96 0.33 7.84
C VAL A 138 -0.08 -0.20 6.85
N ASP A 139 0.39 -0.90 5.81
CA ASP A 139 -0.42 -1.82 5.02
C ASP A 139 -0.07 -3.26 5.45
N PRO A 140 -0.97 -3.99 6.11
CA PRO A 140 -0.63 -5.25 6.76
C PRO A 140 -0.54 -6.43 5.79
N GLN A 141 -0.82 -6.25 4.51
CA GLN A 141 -0.99 -7.36 3.55
C GLN A 141 0.13 -8.40 3.60
N GLY A 142 1.39 -7.97 3.66
CA GLY A 142 2.53 -8.88 3.68
C GLY A 142 2.71 -9.60 5.02
N PHE A 143 2.38 -8.97 6.13
CA PHE A 143 2.41 -9.59 7.45
C PHE A 143 1.42 -10.74 7.60
N LEU A 144 0.37 -10.75 6.78
CA LEU A 144 -0.68 -11.77 6.76
C LEU A 144 -0.43 -12.89 5.74
N ARG A 145 0.70 -12.84 5.01
CA ARG A 145 1.02 -13.78 3.93
C ARG A 145 2.23 -14.63 4.28
N ALA A 146 2.14 -15.92 3.94
CA ALA A 146 3.25 -16.85 3.96
C ALA A 146 3.31 -17.62 2.63
N SER A 147 4.51 -17.99 2.20
CA SER A 147 4.69 -18.87 1.03
C SER A 147 4.80 -20.33 1.47
N ILE A 148 3.90 -21.18 0.98
CA ILE A 148 3.97 -22.63 1.18
C ILE A 148 3.86 -23.31 -0.18
N ASN A 149 4.93 -23.95 -0.63
CA ASN A 149 5.02 -24.63 -1.93
C ASN A 149 4.58 -23.73 -3.12
N GLY A 150 5.06 -22.47 -3.17
CA GLY A 150 4.73 -21.50 -4.21
C GLY A 150 3.30 -20.93 -4.16
N ARG A 151 2.53 -21.31 -3.15
CA ARG A 151 1.19 -20.78 -2.93
C ARG A 151 1.21 -19.78 -1.77
N ILE A 152 0.46 -18.69 -1.94
CA ILE A 152 0.27 -17.71 -0.87
C ILE A 152 -0.81 -18.27 0.06
N LYS A 153 -0.44 -18.45 1.32
CA LYS A 153 -1.38 -18.72 2.42
C LYS A 153 -1.50 -17.50 3.30
N TYR A 154 -2.68 -17.32 3.83
CA TYR A 154 -3.00 -16.21 4.73
C TYR A 154 -3.17 -16.74 6.15
N SER A 155 -2.63 -16.01 7.12
CA SER A 155 -2.72 -16.35 8.54
C SER A 155 -2.70 -15.09 9.40
N GLN A 156 -3.26 -15.20 10.60
CA GLN A 156 -3.11 -14.14 11.61
C GLN A 156 -1.64 -14.00 12.01
N ASN A 157 -1.26 -12.76 12.32
CA ASN A 157 0.07 -12.44 12.83
C ASN A 157 -0.09 -11.76 14.20
N VAL A 158 0.24 -12.49 15.27
CA VAL A 158 0.10 -12.02 16.65
C VAL A 158 1.01 -10.80 16.91
N ASN A 159 2.23 -10.78 16.32
CA ASN A 159 3.16 -9.66 16.47
C ASN A 159 2.60 -8.39 15.83
N LEU A 160 1.91 -8.54 14.67
CA LEU A 160 1.22 -7.40 14.04
C LEU A 160 0.16 -6.82 14.97
N VAL A 161 -0.71 -7.68 15.51
CA VAL A 161 -1.79 -7.24 16.44
C VAL A 161 -1.20 -6.49 17.63
N GLN A 162 -0.14 -7.01 18.25
CA GLN A 162 0.54 -6.35 19.38
C GLN A 162 1.18 -5.02 19.01
N SER A 163 1.59 -4.85 17.76
CA SER A 163 2.27 -3.65 17.26
C SER A 163 1.31 -2.54 16.81
N LEU A 164 0.01 -2.82 16.64
CA LEU A 164 -0.98 -1.85 16.14
C LEU A 164 -1.09 -0.58 17.00
N LYS A 165 -0.87 -0.68 18.30
CA LYS A 165 -0.84 0.47 19.23
C LYS A 165 0.22 1.53 18.91
N HIS A 166 1.21 1.20 18.07
CA HIS A 166 2.28 2.10 17.63
C HIS A 166 1.97 2.75 16.27
N VAL A 167 0.86 2.37 15.62
CA VAL A 167 0.51 2.78 14.25
C VAL A 167 -0.41 4.00 14.27
N ASP A 168 -0.09 5.01 13.48
CA ASP A 168 -0.97 6.18 13.32
C ASP A 168 -2.10 5.86 12.35
N ALA A 169 -1.80 5.27 11.18
CA ALA A 169 -2.82 4.88 10.22
C ALA A 169 -2.59 3.46 9.68
N ILE A 170 -3.64 2.69 9.53
CA ILE A 170 -3.64 1.38 8.88
C ILE A 170 -4.63 1.37 7.71
N LYS A 171 -4.27 0.70 6.62
CA LYS A 171 -5.22 0.38 5.55
C LYS A 171 -5.41 -1.13 5.48
N VAL A 172 -6.66 -1.57 5.48
CA VAL A 172 -7.03 -2.98 5.28
C VAL A 172 -8.12 -3.10 4.19
N ASP A 173 -8.13 -4.20 3.48
CA ASP A 173 -9.34 -4.65 2.78
C ASP A 173 -10.21 -5.51 3.72
N GLU A 174 -11.38 -5.96 3.23
CA GLU A 174 -12.33 -6.74 4.04
C GLU A 174 -11.72 -8.07 4.52
N ASP A 175 -10.92 -8.74 3.69
CA ASP A 175 -10.29 -10.01 4.04
C ASP A 175 -9.14 -9.81 5.05
N GLU A 176 -8.29 -8.81 4.84
CA GLU A 176 -7.24 -8.43 5.77
C GLU A 176 -7.82 -8.02 7.14
N GLY A 177 -8.86 -7.18 7.10
CA GLY A 177 -9.58 -6.72 8.28
C GLY A 177 -10.20 -7.88 9.06
N ARG A 178 -10.85 -8.83 8.37
CA ARG A 178 -11.38 -10.04 8.97
C ARG A 178 -10.30 -10.88 9.63
N MET A 179 -9.15 -11.05 9.00
CA MET A 179 -8.04 -11.82 9.58
C MET A 179 -7.49 -11.19 10.86
N ILE A 180 -7.40 -9.87 10.92
CA ILE A 180 -6.87 -9.16 12.08
C ILE A 180 -7.90 -9.13 13.22
N THR A 181 -9.17 -8.86 12.90
CA THR A 181 -10.21 -8.55 13.91
C THR A 181 -11.17 -9.71 14.22
N GLY A 182 -11.22 -10.71 13.33
CA GLY A 182 -12.20 -11.80 13.42
C GLY A 182 -13.62 -11.43 12.96
N SER A 183 -13.86 -10.18 12.52
CA SER A 183 -15.18 -9.70 12.09
C SER A 183 -15.35 -9.72 10.58
N ASN A 184 -16.55 -10.02 10.09
CA ASN A 184 -16.95 -9.88 8.68
C ASN A 184 -17.67 -8.55 8.40
N ASP A 185 -17.96 -7.76 9.42
CA ASP A 185 -18.64 -6.46 9.30
C ASP A 185 -17.58 -5.35 9.23
N TYR A 186 -17.52 -4.62 8.14
CA TYR A 186 -16.53 -3.56 7.94
C TYR A 186 -16.63 -2.43 8.98
N MET A 187 -17.83 -2.14 9.51
CA MET A 187 -18.00 -1.16 10.59
C MET A 187 -17.33 -1.65 11.88
N LYS A 188 -17.54 -2.93 12.21
CA LYS A 188 -16.87 -3.58 13.35
C LYS A 188 -15.38 -3.70 13.13
N ILE A 189 -14.92 -4.04 11.91
CA ILE A 189 -13.49 -4.08 11.57
C ILE A 189 -12.82 -2.76 11.92
N GLY A 190 -13.33 -1.64 11.39
CA GLY A 190 -12.76 -0.32 11.64
C GLY A 190 -12.77 0.05 13.13
N THR A 191 -13.89 -0.18 13.83
CA THR A 191 -14.02 0.10 15.27
C THR A 191 -13.05 -0.73 16.10
N ILE A 192 -12.89 -2.03 15.80
CA ILE A 192 -11.96 -2.91 16.52
C ILE A 192 -10.51 -2.46 16.30
N LEU A 193 -10.12 -2.07 15.07
CA LEU A 193 -8.78 -1.55 14.80
C LEU A 193 -8.47 -0.30 15.63
N ILE A 194 -9.43 0.62 15.78
CA ILE A 194 -9.29 1.78 16.66
C ILE A 194 -9.12 1.35 18.13
N HIS A 195 -9.90 0.38 18.60
CA HIS A 195 -9.76 -0.17 19.97
C HIS A 195 -8.43 -0.90 20.19
N MET A 196 -7.81 -1.46 19.13
CA MET A 196 -6.46 -2.04 19.17
C MET A 196 -5.35 -0.97 19.26
N GLY A 197 -5.70 0.32 19.25
CA GLY A 197 -4.79 1.44 19.46
C GLY A 197 -4.33 2.16 18.19
N VAL A 198 -4.82 1.77 17.00
CA VAL A 198 -4.60 2.53 15.77
C VAL A 198 -5.37 3.85 15.85
N LYS A 199 -4.77 4.96 15.39
CA LYS A 199 -5.45 6.27 15.45
C LYS A 199 -6.42 6.47 14.28
N GLU A 200 -6.11 5.95 13.10
CA GLU A 200 -6.86 6.11 11.85
C GLU A 200 -6.90 4.76 11.11
N ALA A 201 -8.08 4.19 10.91
CA ALA A 201 -8.23 2.93 10.18
C ALA A 201 -8.99 3.14 8.87
N ILE A 202 -8.36 2.78 7.75
CA ILE A 202 -8.96 2.83 6.42
C ILE A 202 -9.38 1.42 6.03
N VAL A 203 -10.69 1.22 5.81
CA VAL A 203 -11.24 -0.05 5.34
C VAL A 203 -11.71 0.13 3.90
N THR A 204 -11.07 -0.57 2.97
CA THR A 204 -11.43 -0.55 1.54
C THR A 204 -12.42 -1.66 1.21
N LEU A 205 -13.52 -1.31 0.54
CA LEU A 205 -14.66 -2.19 0.20
C LEU A 205 -14.76 -2.41 -1.32
N GLY A 206 -13.64 -2.38 -2.02
CA GLY A 206 -13.58 -2.51 -3.47
C GLY A 206 -14.49 -1.51 -4.19
N SER A 207 -15.44 -1.99 -4.98
CA SER A 207 -16.38 -1.13 -5.71
C SER A 207 -17.45 -0.45 -4.82
N SER A 208 -17.58 -0.86 -3.56
CA SER A 208 -18.53 -0.27 -2.60
C SER A 208 -18.00 1.00 -1.93
N GLY A 209 -16.70 1.28 -2.07
CA GLY A 209 -16.08 2.49 -1.56
C GLY A 209 -15.01 2.27 -0.51
N THR A 210 -14.79 3.27 0.31
CA THR A 210 -13.76 3.28 1.36
C THR A 210 -14.32 3.98 2.60
N CYS A 211 -14.03 3.44 3.77
CA CYS A 211 -14.36 4.06 5.05
C CYS A 211 -13.08 4.42 5.80
N LEU A 212 -13.10 5.57 6.46
CA LEU A 212 -12.06 6.01 7.40
C LEU A 212 -12.69 6.09 8.79
N PHE A 213 -12.10 5.38 9.72
CA PHE A 213 -12.45 5.37 11.13
C PHE A 213 -11.43 6.15 11.94
N THR A 214 -11.87 6.99 12.83
CA THR A 214 -11.08 7.67 13.85
C THR A 214 -11.73 7.43 15.21
N LYS A 215 -11.13 7.92 16.28
CA LYS A 215 -11.73 7.82 17.62
C LYS A 215 -13.14 8.40 17.69
N ASP A 216 -13.36 9.54 17.00
CA ASP A 216 -14.55 10.36 17.18
C ASP A 216 -15.46 10.43 15.95
N SER A 217 -15.06 9.80 14.83
CA SER A 217 -15.79 9.98 13.57
C SER A 217 -15.56 8.83 12.60
N VAL A 218 -16.56 8.57 11.77
CA VAL A 218 -16.47 7.66 10.62
C VAL A 218 -16.86 8.43 9.35
N TYR A 219 -15.98 8.40 8.36
CA TYR A 219 -16.20 8.97 7.03
C TYR A 219 -16.32 7.84 6.01
N ARG A 220 -17.24 7.98 5.08
CA ARG A 220 -17.42 7.02 3.99
C ARG A 220 -17.42 7.73 2.64
N VAL A 221 -16.66 7.17 1.69
CA VAL A 221 -16.67 7.58 0.28
C VAL A 221 -17.32 6.46 -0.53
N LYS A 222 -18.34 6.74 -1.30
CA LYS A 222 -18.86 5.83 -2.33
C LYS A 222 -17.96 5.86 -3.54
N MET A 223 -17.61 4.69 -4.08
CA MET A 223 -16.79 4.60 -5.29
C MET A 223 -17.56 5.17 -6.49
N PRO A 224 -17.05 6.19 -7.18
CA PRO A 224 -17.64 6.64 -8.44
C PRO A 224 -17.47 5.56 -9.52
N LYS A 225 -18.33 5.58 -10.53
CA LYS A 225 -18.17 4.71 -11.71
C LYS A 225 -16.91 5.11 -12.48
N VAL A 226 -15.95 4.21 -12.58
CA VAL A 226 -14.69 4.40 -13.31
C VAL A 226 -14.45 3.25 -14.27
N LYS A 227 -13.75 3.53 -15.38
CA LYS A 227 -13.23 2.46 -16.24
C LYS A 227 -12.22 1.64 -15.45
N PHE A 228 -12.27 0.32 -15.60
CA PHE A 228 -11.41 -0.60 -14.87
C PHE A 228 -10.58 -1.43 -15.84
N TYR A 229 -9.26 -1.35 -15.71
CA TYR A 229 -8.32 -2.25 -16.35
C TYR A 229 -7.81 -3.28 -15.34
N ASP A 230 -7.14 -2.83 -14.28
CA ASP A 230 -6.77 -3.62 -13.12
C ASP A 230 -6.64 -2.73 -11.86
N GLY A 231 -6.63 -3.36 -10.68
CA GLY A 231 -6.48 -2.68 -9.38
C GLY A 231 -5.09 -2.84 -8.75
N ILE A 232 -4.08 -3.30 -9.51
CA ILE A 232 -2.72 -3.51 -8.98
C ILE A 232 -2.11 -2.17 -8.58
N GLY A 233 -1.56 -2.07 -7.36
CA GLY A 233 -0.96 -0.84 -6.83
C GLY A 233 -1.96 0.22 -6.34
N ALA A 234 -3.27 0.03 -6.52
CA ALA A 234 -4.27 1.01 -6.07
C ALA A 234 -4.27 1.19 -4.55
N GLY A 235 -4.13 0.10 -3.78
CA GLY A 235 -3.98 0.14 -2.32
C GLY A 235 -2.72 0.88 -1.89
N ASP A 236 -1.60 0.61 -2.57
CA ASP A 236 -0.32 1.26 -2.29
C ASP A 236 -0.41 2.77 -2.53
N MET A 237 -0.97 3.18 -3.67
CA MET A 237 -1.20 4.59 -4.00
C MET A 237 -2.17 5.26 -3.02
N LEU A 238 -3.21 4.56 -2.57
CA LEU A 238 -4.13 5.07 -1.55
C LEU A 238 -3.37 5.35 -0.25
N GLY A 239 -2.58 4.39 0.25
CA GLY A 239 -1.80 4.55 1.47
C GLY A 239 -0.79 5.70 1.38
N ALA A 240 -0.04 5.78 0.28
CA ALA A 240 0.95 6.82 0.07
C ALA A 240 0.32 8.23 0.01
N SER A 241 -0.74 8.38 -0.77
CA SER A 241 -1.42 9.67 -0.90
C SER A 241 -2.18 10.06 0.37
N TYR A 242 -2.72 9.09 1.13
CA TYR A 242 -3.31 9.36 2.44
C TYR A 242 -2.27 9.89 3.40
N THR A 243 -1.15 9.18 3.56
CA THR A 243 -0.06 9.60 4.45
C THR A 243 0.48 10.99 4.09
N TYR A 244 0.63 11.28 2.80
CA TYR A 244 1.04 12.60 2.30
C TYR A 244 0.01 13.70 2.65
N SER A 245 -1.27 13.44 2.37
CA SER A 245 -2.32 14.45 2.53
C SER A 245 -2.64 14.73 4.00
N ARG A 246 -2.54 13.73 4.88
CA ARG A 246 -2.76 13.89 6.33
C ARG A 246 -1.79 14.86 7.00
N GLN A 247 -0.68 15.18 6.35
CA GLN A 247 0.24 16.21 6.86
C GLN A 247 -0.26 17.66 6.62
N ARG A 248 -1.33 17.83 5.81
CA ARG A 248 -1.77 19.13 5.30
C ARG A 248 -3.30 19.31 5.27
N MET A 249 -4.04 18.23 5.36
CA MET A 249 -5.49 18.18 5.13
C MET A 249 -6.19 17.55 6.34
N ASN A 250 -7.44 17.90 6.53
CA ASN A 250 -8.32 17.24 7.50
C ASN A 250 -8.67 15.80 7.03
N TYR A 251 -9.37 15.04 7.84
CA TYR A 251 -9.70 13.63 7.56
C TYR A 251 -10.48 13.43 6.27
N GLU A 252 -11.50 14.29 6.06
CA GLU A 252 -12.38 14.21 4.89
C GLU A 252 -11.62 14.51 3.60
N GLU A 253 -10.86 15.59 3.58
CA GLU A 253 -10.04 15.99 2.44
C GLU A 253 -8.95 14.95 2.14
N ALA A 254 -8.28 14.41 3.18
CA ALA A 254 -7.27 13.39 3.01
C ALA A 254 -7.84 12.08 2.46
N LEU A 255 -9.02 11.68 2.93
CA LEU A 255 -9.74 10.53 2.39
C LEU A 255 -10.13 10.75 0.92
N ALA A 256 -10.66 11.94 0.58
CA ALA A 256 -10.98 12.29 -0.80
C ALA A 256 -9.76 12.25 -1.71
N PHE A 257 -8.64 12.84 -1.29
CA PHE A 257 -7.40 12.88 -2.04
C PHE A 257 -6.86 11.45 -2.28
N SER A 258 -6.85 10.62 -1.23
CA SER A 258 -6.31 9.26 -1.32
C SER A 258 -7.15 8.33 -2.19
N VAL A 259 -8.48 8.38 -2.06
CA VAL A 259 -9.38 7.62 -2.94
C VAL A 259 -9.23 8.08 -4.38
N SER A 260 -9.13 9.40 -4.61
CA SER A 260 -8.93 9.96 -5.96
C SER A 260 -7.63 9.48 -6.59
N SER A 261 -6.55 9.43 -5.83
CA SER A 261 -5.27 8.89 -6.28
C SER A 261 -5.41 7.44 -6.73
N ALA A 262 -6.03 6.60 -5.91
CA ALA A 262 -6.20 5.18 -6.22
C ALA A 262 -7.05 4.94 -7.48
N ILE A 263 -8.18 5.67 -7.64
CA ILE A 263 -9.11 5.42 -8.74
C ILE A 263 -8.67 6.00 -10.08
N THR A 264 -7.88 7.09 -10.08
CA THR A 264 -7.38 7.73 -11.31
C THR A 264 -6.56 6.75 -12.14
N GLY A 265 -5.83 5.84 -11.49
CA GLY A 265 -5.00 4.83 -12.15
C GLY A 265 -5.74 3.59 -12.67
N LEU A 266 -6.96 3.32 -12.20
CA LEU A 266 -7.63 2.04 -12.44
C LEU A 266 -7.90 1.69 -13.91
N SER A 267 -7.96 2.69 -14.79
CA SER A 267 -8.18 2.49 -16.23
C SER A 267 -6.89 2.31 -17.04
N ARG A 268 -5.73 2.39 -16.41
CA ARG A 268 -4.41 2.41 -17.06
C ARG A 268 -3.63 1.13 -16.75
N LYS A 269 -2.61 0.85 -17.58
CA LYS A 269 -1.76 -0.34 -17.49
C LYS A 269 -0.43 -0.02 -16.80
N ALA A 270 0.10 -0.98 -16.07
CA ALA A 270 1.43 -0.93 -15.46
C ALA A 270 1.69 0.39 -14.70
N LEU A 271 2.83 1.03 -14.89
CA LEU A 271 3.21 2.26 -14.19
C LEU A 271 2.58 3.54 -14.75
N ASP A 272 1.91 3.48 -15.91
CA ASP A 272 1.15 4.61 -16.46
C ASP A 272 -0.05 4.98 -15.56
N LYS A 273 -0.47 4.05 -14.69
CA LYS A 273 -1.56 4.27 -13.74
C LYS A 273 -1.23 5.27 -12.63
N ILE A 274 0.04 5.55 -12.37
CA ILE A 274 0.43 6.50 -11.31
C ILE A 274 0.01 7.90 -11.74
N PRO A 275 -0.89 8.58 -11.00
CA PRO A 275 -1.40 9.87 -11.41
C PRO A 275 -0.45 11.02 -11.06
N SER A 276 -0.55 12.11 -11.80
CA SER A 276 0.01 13.41 -11.39
C SER A 276 -0.87 14.05 -10.32
N LYS A 277 -0.31 15.03 -9.59
CA LYS A 277 -1.06 15.80 -8.60
C LYS A 277 -2.30 16.46 -9.20
N LYS A 278 -2.18 17.04 -10.40
CA LYS A 278 -3.30 17.68 -11.12
C LYS A 278 -4.44 16.71 -11.40
N GLU A 279 -4.13 15.50 -11.89
CA GLU A 279 -5.15 14.48 -12.17
C GLU A 279 -5.86 14.01 -10.88
N ILE A 280 -5.14 13.92 -9.76
CA ILE A 280 -5.74 13.61 -8.45
C ILE A 280 -6.71 14.72 -8.04
N GLU A 281 -6.29 15.99 -8.11
CA GLU A 281 -7.11 17.15 -7.73
C GLU A 281 -8.36 17.29 -8.62
N GLU A 282 -8.26 16.99 -9.91
CA GLU A 282 -9.41 16.96 -10.83
C GLU A 282 -10.39 15.83 -10.45
N THR A 283 -9.89 14.65 -10.12
CA THR A 283 -10.72 13.53 -9.68
C THR A 283 -11.35 13.80 -8.32
N MET A 284 -10.63 14.45 -7.42
CA MET A 284 -11.08 14.80 -6.06
C MET A 284 -12.34 15.67 -6.08
N LYS A 285 -12.50 16.57 -7.06
CA LYS A 285 -13.72 17.40 -7.21
C LYS A 285 -15.00 16.55 -7.36
N LYS A 286 -14.89 15.33 -7.88
CA LYS A 286 -16.01 14.39 -8.01
C LYS A 286 -16.15 13.51 -6.77
N VAL A 287 -15.05 13.05 -6.21
CA VAL A 287 -15.00 12.16 -5.05
C VAL A 287 -15.53 12.85 -3.80
N SER A 288 -15.14 14.12 -3.56
CA SER A 288 -15.55 14.90 -2.39
C SER A 288 -17.07 15.06 -2.29
N LYS A 289 -17.79 15.11 -3.41
CA LYS A 289 -19.26 15.16 -3.42
C LYS A 289 -19.94 13.90 -2.89
N GLY A 290 -19.20 12.78 -2.86
CA GLY A 290 -19.69 11.48 -2.40
C GLY A 290 -19.26 11.11 -0.98
N ILE A 291 -18.60 12.03 -0.26
CA ILE A 291 -18.19 11.79 1.12
C ILE A 291 -19.35 12.11 2.06
N ILE A 292 -19.55 11.21 3.01
CA ILE A 292 -20.50 11.41 4.11
C ILE A 292 -19.79 11.12 5.43
N LYS A 293 -20.02 11.95 6.43
CA LYS A 293 -19.73 11.64 7.82
C LYS A 293 -20.86 10.76 8.34
N VAL A 294 -20.55 9.56 8.81
CA VAL A 294 -21.55 8.56 9.23
C VAL A 294 -21.84 8.67 10.71
N SER A 295 -20.82 9.03 11.50
CA SER A 295 -20.93 9.24 12.96
C SER A 295 -19.80 10.15 13.44
#